data_eacf1acd86e4798a6c7862a7865aa126
#
_entry.id   eacf1acd86e4798a6c7862a7865aa126
#
_cell.length_a   1.000
_cell.length_b   1.000
_cell.length_c   1.000
_cell.angle_alpha   90.00
_cell.angle_beta   90.00
_cell.angle_gamma   90.00
#
_symmetry.space_group_name_H-M   'P 1'
#
loop_
_entity.id
_entity.type
_entity.pdbx_description
1 polymer ?
#
loop_
_entity_poly.entity_id
_entity_poly.type
_entity_poly.pdbx_seq_one_letter_code
_entity_poly.pdbx_strand_id
1 'polypeptide(L)'
;MRRTRTSPSTVGASQNIYDTPSFFSAYSTLPRAQQGLAGASEWPDLRLLLPKDLNGMSVLDLGCGDGWFSRWAIDSGASSVLALDGSANMLSRAREVSSSELYAGIEYRQVDMVNLSLGKDSFDLIFSGLALHYPPDLRLILSKLHASLKPGGSFVFSVEHPVYTAPRQPGFQHAPDTGRVYWPLTDYFDESPRCVSWLGSRVRKQHHMVQTWIGAVLDAGFGLTGLLEWGGTREGEEGRRHPDWEEGVSPRFMILSARRTWGRGFRKVKFL
;
A
#
# COMPACT_ATOMS: atom_id res chain seq x y z
N MET A 1 -12.39 -12.54 42.27
CA MET A 1 -11.54 -11.75 41.40
C MET A 1 -12.40 -11.09 40.32
N ARG A 2 -12.62 -9.77 40.41
CA ARG A 2 -13.38 -9.01 39.42
C ARG A 2 -12.51 -8.81 38.17
N ARG A 3 -12.97 -9.29 37.03
CA ARG A 3 -12.39 -8.94 35.71
C ARG A 3 -12.68 -7.46 35.42
N THR A 4 -11.67 -6.64 35.42
CA THR A 4 -11.74 -5.27 34.92
C THR A 4 -12.01 -5.32 33.41
N ARG A 5 -13.16 -4.79 32.99
CA ARG A 5 -13.45 -4.49 31.58
C ARG A 5 -12.48 -3.39 31.17
N THR A 6 -11.55 -3.73 30.29
CA THR A 6 -10.77 -2.74 29.54
C THR A 6 -11.72 -1.99 28.61
N SER A 7 -11.78 -0.68 28.77
CA SER A 7 -12.49 0.23 27.89
C SER A 7 -11.97 0.06 26.44
N PRO A 8 -12.81 0.21 25.38
CA PRO A 8 -12.33 0.20 24.02
C PRO A 8 -11.35 1.35 23.84
N SER A 9 -10.12 1.04 23.41
CA SER A 9 -9.15 2.05 23.01
C SER A 9 -9.75 2.83 21.84
N THR A 10 -9.89 4.14 22.00
CA THR A 10 -10.20 5.04 20.90
C THR A 10 -9.08 4.87 19.85
N VAL A 11 -9.42 4.26 18.73
CA VAL A 11 -8.52 4.19 17.56
C VAL A 11 -8.24 5.64 17.17
N GLY A 12 -7.03 6.12 17.46
CA GLY A 12 -6.64 7.49 17.13
C GLY A 12 -6.65 7.70 15.61
N ALA A 13 -6.92 8.93 15.15
CA ALA A 13 -6.84 9.31 13.76
C ALA A 13 -5.48 8.91 13.14
N SER A 14 -5.46 8.58 11.85
CA SER A 14 -4.21 8.31 11.14
C SER A 14 -3.35 9.57 11.08
N GLN A 15 -2.03 9.39 11.04
CA GLN A 15 -1.12 10.53 10.87
C GLN A 15 -1.19 11.02 9.42
N ASN A 16 -1.65 12.26 9.21
CA ASN A 16 -1.60 12.89 7.88
C ASN A 16 -0.32 13.73 7.74
N ILE A 17 0.80 13.05 7.52
CA ILE A 17 2.11 13.71 7.36
C ILE A 17 2.24 14.46 6.03
N TYR A 18 1.52 14.04 4.98
CA TYR A 18 1.59 14.59 3.63
C TYR A 18 1.01 16.01 3.52
N ASP A 19 0.23 16.46 4.52
CA ASP A 19 -0.24 17.86 4.60
C ASP A 19 0.73 18.79 5.37
N THR A 20 1.86 18.24 5.88
CA THR A 20 2.93 19.05 6.46
C THR A 20 3.75 19.68 5.32
N PRO A 21 3.88 21.02 5.22
CA PRO A 21 4.50 21.67 4.05
C PRO A 21 5.93 21.20 3.75
N SER A 22 6.77 21.07 4.78
CA SER A 22 8.16 20.61 4.61
C SER A 22 8.24 19.17 4.11
N PHE A 23 7.37 18.29 4.61
CA PHE A 23 7.30 16.90 4.15
C PHE A 23 6.80 16.81 2.71
N PHE A 24 5.71 17.51 2.39
CA PHE A 24 5.14 17.52 1.04
C PHE A 24 6.15 18.05 0.01
N SER A 25 6.88 19.13 0.34
CA SER A 25 7.95 19.65 -0.52
C SER A 25 9.03 18.60 -0.77
N ALA A 26 9.54 17.95 0.29
CA ALA A 26 10.55 16.92 0.16
C ALA A 26 10.02 15.69 -0.60
N TYR A 27 8.79 15.24 -0.34
CA TYR A 27 8.15 14.15 -1.07
C TYR A 27 8.02 14.46 -2.57
N SER A 28 7.70 15.71 -2.92
CA SER A 28 7.54 16.14 -4.31
C SER A 28 8.83 16.06 -5.14
N THR A 29 9.99 15.87 -4.52
CA THR A 29 11.27 15.66 -5.23
C THR A 29 11.55 14.19 -5.56
N LEU A 30 10.78 13.27 -5.00
CA LEU A 30 10.99 11.84 -5.24
C LEU A 30 10.64 11.44 -6.68
N PRO A 31 11.36 10.47 -7.28
CA PRO A 31 11.08 9.99 -8.65
C PRO A 31 9.60 9.64 -8.87
N ARG A 32 8.97 8.95 -7.93
CA ARG A 32 7.54 8.60 -8.01
C ARG A 32 6.62 9.83 -8.11
N ALA A 33 6.92 10.89 -7.34
CA ALA A 33 6.14 12.12 -7.36
C ALA A 33 6.37 12.96 -8.63
N GLN A 34 7.54 12.84 -9.26
CA GLN A 34 7.90 13.59 -10.46
C GLN A 34 7.55 12.89 -11.76
N GLN A 35 7.70 11.57 -11.79
CA GLN A 35 7.62 10.75 -12.99
C GLN A 35 6.42 9.78 -12.97
N GLY A 36 5.62 9.77 -11.88
CA GLY A 36 4.49 8.87 -11.73
C GLY A 36 4.90 7.39 -11.85
N LEU A 37 4.28 6.66 -12.79
CA LEU A 37 4.57 5.24 -13.03
C LEU A 37 6.04 4.97 -13.40
N ALA A 38 6.67 5.82 -14.19
CA ALA A 38 8.07 5.66 -14.57
C ALA A 38 9.02 5.79 -13.37
N GLY A 39 8.61 6.54 -12.34
CA GLY A 39 9.34 6.69 -11.09
C GLY A 39 9.00 5.64 -10.03
N ALA A 40 8.05 4.74 -10.29
CA ALA A 40 7.67 3.62 -9.43
C ALA A 40 8.44 2.37 -9.86
N SER A 41 9.62 2.15 -9.30
CA SER A 41 10.52 1.07 -9.74
C SER A 41 9.91 -0.34 -9.60
N GLU A 42 8.97 -0.56 -8.69
CA GLU A 42 8.24 -1.81 -8.54
C GLU A 42 7.08 -1.97 -9.55
N TRP A 43 6.78 -0.95 -10.34
CA TRP A 43 5.62 -0.95 -11.24
C TRP A 43 5.62 -2.09 -12.27
N PRO A 44 6.73 -2.43 -12.95
CA PRO A 44 6.74 -3.54 -13.91
C PRO A 44 6.29 -4.87 -13.30
N ASP A 45 6.74 -5.15 -12.06
CA ASP A 45 6.38 -6.37 -11.35
C ASP A 45 4.95 -6.31 -10.80
N LEU A 46 4.55 -5.16 -10.25
CA LEU A 46 3.20 -4.93 -9.75
C LEU A 46 2.17 -5.07 -10.87
N ARG A 47 2.48 -4.58 -12.07
CA ARG A 47 1.63 -4.67 -13.27
C ARG A 47 1.30 -6.12 -13.64
N LEU A 48 2.18 -7.08 -13.36
CA LEU A 48 1.94 -8.51 -13.63
C LEU A 48 0.84 -9.11 -12.75
N LEU A 49 0.57 -8.51 -11.59
CA LEU A 49 -0.46 -8.96 -10.66
C LEU A 49 -1.82 -8.28 -10.90
N LEU A 50 -1.86 -7.22 -11.69
CA LEU A 50 -3.10 -6.53 -12.08
C LEU A 50 -3.82 -7.30 -13.20
N PRO A 51 -5.15 -7.11 -13.35
CA PRO A 51 -5.86 -7.58 -14.53
C PRO A 51 -5.21 -7.05 -15.82
N LYS A 52 -5.17 -7.87 -16.86
CA LYS A 52 -4.56 -7.47 -18.14
C LYS A 52 -5.36 -6.38 -18.85
N ASP A 53 -6.68 -6.43 -18.71
CA ASP A 53 -7.63 -5.52 -19.33
C ASP A 53 -8.51 -4.91 -18.23
N LEU A 54 -8.64 -3.57 -18.22
CA LEU A 54 -9.52 -2.83 -17.32
C LEU A 54 -10.77 -2.31 -18.02
N ASN A 55 -11.03 -2.72 -19.25
CA ASN A 55 -12.12 -2.19 -20.07
C ASN A 55 -13.48 -2.28 -19.37
N GLY A 56 -14.13 -1.15 -19.18
CA GLY A 56 -15.42 -1.05 -18.51
C GLY A 56 -15.41 -1.26 -16.98
N MET A 57 -14.24 -1.50 -16.35
CA MET A 57 -14.17 -1.73 -14.90
C MET A 57 -14.42 -0.46 -14.09
N SER A 58 -15.08 -0.63 -12.94
CA SER A 58 -15.11 0.35 -11.85
C SER A 58 -13.97 0.06 -10.89
N VAL A 59 -13.10 1.04 -10.66
CA VAL A 59 -11.85 0.89 -9.90
C VAL A 59 -11.87 1.73 -8.64
N LEU A 60 -11.38 1.19 -7.52
CA LEU A 60 -11.02 1.94 -6.32
C LEU A 60 -9.50 2.05 -6.23
N ASP A 61 -8.99 3.28 -6.13
CA ASP A 61 -7.59 3.60 -5.81
C ASP A 61 -7.52 4.13 -4.38
N LEU A 62 -7.09 3.30 -3.43
CA LEU A 62 -7.08 3.61 -2.01
C LEU A 62 -5.69 4.06 -1.54
N GLY A 63 -5.57 5.30 -1.09
CA GLY A 63 -4.31 5.97 -0.84
C GLY A 63 -3.68 6.40 -2.17
N CYS A 64 -4.47 7.08 -3.00
CA CYS A 64 -4.14 7.35 -4.40
C CYS A 64 -2.97 8.34 -4.57
N GLY A 65 -2.60 9.08 -3.52
CA GLY A 65 -1.59 10.12 -3.61
C GLY A 65 -1.91 11.15 -4.70
N ASP A 66 -0.98 11.42 -5.60
CA ASP A 66 -1.16 12.31 -6.74
C ASP A 66 -1.87 11.68 -7.95
N GLY A 67 -2.44 10.47 -7.78
CA GLY A 67 -3.34 9.84 -8.75
C GLY A 67 -2.67 9.19 -9.97
N TRP A 68 -1.39 8.82 -9.91
CA TRP A 68 -0.70 8.19 -11.03
C TRP A 68 -1.34 6.85 -11.45
N PHE A 69 -1.78 6.03 -10.47
CA PHE A 69 -2.48 4.78 -10.77
C PHE A 69 -3.90 5.05 -11.31
N SER A 70 -4.60 6.02 -10.74
CA SER A 70 -5.94 6.41 -11.19
C SER A 70 -5.94 6.81 -12.66
N ARG A 71 -4.96 7.64 -13.10
CA ARG A 71 -4.81 8.01 -14.51
C ARG A 71 -4.50 6.80 -15.39
N TRP A 72 -3.53 5.98 -14.96
CA TRP A 72 -3.21 4.75 -15.68
C TRP A 72 -4.42 3.81 -15.83
N ALA A 73 -5.29 3.72 -14.81
CA ALA A 73 -6.48 2.88 -14.89
C ALA A 73 -7.44 3.38 -15.97
N ILE A 74 -7.66 4.70 -16.10
CA ILE A 74 -8.45 5.28 -17.19
C ILE A 74 -7.78 5.02 -18.55
N ASP A 75 -6.47 5.27 -18.68
CA ASP A 75 -5.70 5.00 -19.91
C ASP A 75 -5.76 3.51 -20.31
N SER A 76 -5.97 2.61 -19.34
CA SER A 76 -6.14 1.16 -19.52
C SER A 76 -7.60 0.72 -19.73
N GLY A 77 -8.54 1.65 -19.91
CA GLY A 77 -9.93 1.38 -20.27
C GLY A 77 -10.93 1.32 -19.10
N ALA A 78 -10.53 1.62 -17.86
CA ALA A 78 -11.47 1.68 -16.76
C ALA A 78 -12.59 2.70 -17.03
N SER A 79 -13.84 2.33 -16.74
CA SER A 79 -14.98 3.21 -16.94
C SER A 79 -15.09 4.31 -15.89
N SER A 80 -14.59 4.04 -14.68
CA SER A 80 -14.59 4.99 -13.57
C SER A 80 -13.55 4.62 -12.53
N VAL A 81 -13.00 5.64 -11.88
CA VAL A 81 -12.07 5.48 -10.76
C VAL A 81 -12.55 6.32 -9.58
N LEU A 82 -12.77 5.70 -8.42
CA LEU A 82 -12.89 6.40 -7.16
C LEU A 82 -11.50 6.42 -6.51
N ALA A 83 -10.89 7.61 -6.40
CA ALA A 83 -9.56 7.81 -5.88
C ALA A 83 -9.63 8.46 -4.49
N LEU A 84 -9.18 7.75 -3.46
CA LEU A 84 -9.27 8.18 -2.06
C LEU A 84 -7.89 8.42 -1.49
N ASP A 85 -7.70 9.55 -0.83
CA ASP A 85 -6.51 9.85 -0.03
C ASP A 85 -6.86 10.66 1.21
N GLY A 86 -6.05 10.57 2.26
CA GLY A 86 -6.21 11.37 3.48
C GLY A 86 -5.67 12.80 3.34
N SER A 87 -4.75 13.03 2.40
CA SER A 87 -4.04 14.30 2.23
C SER A 87 -4.75 15.22 1.24
N ALA A 88 -5.07 16.43 1.70
CA ALA A 88 -5.60 17.50 0.85
C ALA A 88 -4.57 17.98 -0.18
N ASN A 89 -3.29 18.04 0.19
CA ASN A 89 -2.21 18.45 -0.71
C ASN A 89 -2.02 17.45 -1.85
N MET A 90 -2.02 16.16 -1.55
CA MET A 90 -1.91 15.10 -2.56
C MET A 90 -3.08 15.16 -3.54
N LEU A 91 -4.30 15.30 -3.03
CA LEU A 91 -5.50 15.39 -3.87
C LEU A 91 -5.56 16.69 -4.69
N SER A 92 -5.06 17.80 -4.16
CA SER A 92 -4.94 19.04 -4.95
C SER A 92 -4.02 18.83 -6.15
N ARG A 93 -2.85 18.24 -5.93
CA ARG A 93 -1.92 17.89 -7.01
C ARG A 93 -2.52 16.86 -7.98
N ALA A 94 -3.22 15.83 -7.47
CA ALA A 94 -3.87 14.83 -8.30
C ALA A 94 -4.88 15.47 -9.27
N ARG A 95 -5.72 16.41 -8.81
CA ARG A 95 -6.68 17.13 -9.65
C ARG A 95 -5.99 18.01 -10.66
N GLU A 96 -4.91 18.71 -10.27
CA GLU A 96 -4.14 19.55 -11.18
C GLU A 96 -3.57 18.73 -12.36
N VAL A 97 -2.89 17.61 -12.08
CA VAL A 97 -2.27 16.80 -13.13
C VAL A 97 -3.28 15.91 -13.89
N SER A 98 -4.52 15.85 -13.42
CA SER A 98 -5.64 15.12 -14.07
C SER A 98 -6.68 16.11 -14.66
N SER A 99 -6.30 17.32 -14.95
CA SER A 99 -7.24 18.37 -15.43
C SER A 99 -7.76 18.18 -16.85
N SER A 100 -7.19 17.24 -17.62
CA SER A 100 -7.68 16.89 -18.95
C SER A 100 -9.05 16.20 -18.89
N GLU A 101 -9.93 16.45 -19.86
CA GLU A 101 -11.22 15.77 -20.02
C GLU A 101 -11.10 14.24 -20.13
N LEU A 102 -9.94 13.76 -20.59
CA LEU A 102 -9.63 12.33 -20.61
C LEU A 102 -9.80 11.68 -19.22
N TYR A 103 -9.51 12.42 -18.15
CA TYR A 103 -9.58 11.94 -16.76
C TYR A 103 -10.87 12.32 -16.02
N ALA A 104 -11.89 12.80 -16.73
CA ALA A 104 -13.20 13.13 -16.14
C ALA A 104 -13.87 11.93 -15.42
N GLY A 105 -13.48 10.71 -15.76
CA GLY A 105 -13.92 9.48 -15.08
C GLY A 105 -13.30 9.24 -13.71
N ILE A 106 -12.38 10.10 -13.24
CA ILE A 106 -11.74 9.98 -11.92
C ILE A 106 -12.44 10.90 -10.90
N GLU A 107 -13.00 10.32 -9.85
CA GLU A 107 -13.49 11.07 -8.70
C GLU A 107 -12.46 11.06 -7.58
N TYR A 108 -11.86 12.22 -7.27
CA TYR A 108 -10.94 12.39 -6.14
C TYR A 108 -11.68 12.83 -4.89
N ARG A 109 -11.59 12.05 -3.81
CA ARG A 109 -12.27 12.33 -2.53
C ARG A 109 -11.31 12.20 -1.35
N GLN A 110 -11.35 13.20 -0.45
CA GLN A 110 -10.55 13.16 0.78
C GLN A 110 -11.23 12.26 1.81
N VAL A 111 -10.56 11.19 2.21
CA VAL A 111 -11.06 10.22 3.20
C VAL A 111 -9.89 9.67 4.01
N ASP A 112 -9.97 9.78 5.34
CA ASP A 112 -9.11 8.97 6.22
C ASP A 112 -9.58 7.51 6.18
N MET A 113 -8.66 6.57 5.94
CA MET A 113 -8.96 5.13 5.87
C MET A 113 -9.65 4.59 7.14
N VAL A 114 -9.44 5.20 8.29
CA VAL A 114 -10.14 4.83 9.54
C VAL A 114 -11.66 5.04 9.39
N ASN A 115 -12.06 6.07 8.66
CA ASN A 115 -13.45 6.45 8.40
C ASN A 115 -13.99 5.92 7.06
N LEU A 116 -13.29 4.97 6.42
CA LEU A 116 -13.66 4.42 5.13
C LEU A 116 -15.09 3.90 5.13
N SER A 117 -15.89 4.39 4.19
CA SER A 117 -17.25 3.94 3.92
C SER A 117 -17.42 3.76 2.42
N LEU A 118 -17.70 2.54 1.98
CA LEU A 118 -17.78 2.16 0.57
C LEU A 118 -19.12 1.45 0.30
N GLY A 119 -19.62 1.60 -0.91
CA GLY A 119 -20.75 0.83 -1.40
C GLY A 119 -20.41 -0.66 -1.46
N LYS A 120 -21.41 -1.52 -1.22
CA LYS A 120 -21.27 -2.97 -1.39
C LYS A 120 -21.21 -3.33 -2.86
N ASP A 121 -20.37 -4.34 -3.23
CA ASP A 121 -20.31 -4.89 -4.59
C ASP A 121 -20.13 -3.80 -5.69
N SER A 122 -19.31 -2.77 -5.40
CA SER A 122 -19.20 -1.57 -6.23
C SER A 122 -18.04 -1.60 -7.22
N PHE A 123 -16.95 -2.32 -6.89
CA PHE A 123 -15.71 -2.27 -7.66
C PHE A 123 -15.33 -3.61 -8.27
N ASP A 124 -14.79 -3.57 -9.48
CA ASP A 124 -14.20 -4.73 -10.17
C ASP A 124 -12.74 -4.92 -9.76
N LEU A 125 -12.04 -3.81 -9.51
CA LEU A 125 -10.65 -3.77 -9.05
C LEU A 125 -10.51 -2.79 -7.88
N ILE A 126 -9.81 -3.22 -6.84
CA ILE A 126 -9.30 -2.35 -5.79
C ILE A 126 -7.77 -2.37 -5.87
N PHE A 127 -7.17 -1.19 -5.88
CA PHE A 127 -5.73 -1.00 -5.82
C PHE A 127 -5.34 -0.17 -4.59
N SER A 128 -4.17 -0.47 -4.00
CA SER A 128 -3.59 0.37 -2.94
C SER A 128 -2.06 0.27 -2.99
N GLY A 129 -1.41 1.35 -3.39
CA GLY A 129 0.05 1.42 -3.52
C GLY A 129 0.71 2.05 -2.30
N LEU A 130 1.44 1.28 -1.50
CA LEU A 130 2.22 1.75 -0.34
C LEU A 130 1.42 2.61 0.67
N ALA A 131 0.14 2.26 0.92
CA ALA A 131 -0.74 3.02 1.80
C ALA A 131 -1.29 2.21 3.00
N LEU A 132 -1.51 0.90 2.85
CA LEU A 132 -2.16 0.08 3.88
C LEU A 132 -1.32 -0.16 5.15
N HIS A 133 -0.07 0.22 5.17
CA HIS A 133 0.78 0.16 6.37
C HIS A 133 0.65 1.40 7.28
N TYR A 134 -0.19 2.39 6.92
CA TYR A 134 -0.44 3.56 7.79
C TYR A 134 -1.61 3.37 8.78
N PRO A 135 -2.76 2.82 8.38
CA PRO A 135 -3.91 2.74 9.28
C PRO A 135 -3.69 1.73 10.40
N PRO A 136 -4.23 2.00 11.62
CA PRO A 136 -3.99 1.15 12.79
C PRO A 136 -4.79 -0.17 12.79
N ASP A 137 -5.92 -0.23 12.08
CA ASP A 137 -6.79 -1.42 12.04
C ASP A 137 -6.87 -2.00 10.63
N LEU A 138 -5.87 -2.82 10.29
CA LEU A 138 -5.79 -3.51 9.02
C LEU A 138 -7.00 -4.42 8.76
N ARG A 139 -7.45 -5.17 9.78
CA ARG A 139 -8.53 -6.16 9.61
C ARG A 139 -9.88 -5.49 9.30
N LEU A 140 -10.18 -4.39 9.96
CA LEU A 140 -11.40 -3.61 9.69
C LEU A 140 -11.38 -3.08 8.25
N ILE A 141 -10.26 -2.54 7.79
CA ILE A 141 -10.14 -2.01 6.43
C ILE A 141 -10.30 -3.13 5.40
N LEU A 142 -9.59 -4.24 5.55
CA LEU A 142 -9.71 -5.38 4.63
C LEU A 142 -11.14 -5.93 4.56
N SER A 143 -11.85 -5.97 5.68
CA SER A 143 -13.27 -6.35 5.71
C SER A 143 -14.15 -5.41 4.89
N LYS A 144 -13.93 -4.08 4.99
CA LYS A 144 -14.65 -3.06 4.21
C LYS A 144 -14.33 -3.18 2.71
N LEU A 145 -13.05 -3.40 2.36
CA LEU A 145 -12.62 -3.61 0.98
C LEU A 145 -13.23 -4.88 0.38
N HIS A 146 -13.23 -5.98 1.14
CA HIS A 146 -13.87 -7.21 0.68
C HIS A 146 -15.36 -7.02 0.39
N ALA A 147 -16.08 -6.32 1.28
CA ALA A 147 -17.52 -6.07 1.09
C ALA A 147 -17.82 -5.18 -0.13
N SER A 148 -16.91 -4.24 -0.45
CA SER A 148 -17.08 -3.31 -1.56
C SER A 148 -16.65 -3.86 -2.92
N LEU A 149 -15.84 -4.89 -2.96
CA LEU A 149 -15.42 -5.55 -4.18
C LEU A 149 -16.55 -6.44 -4.71
N LYS A 150 -16.80 -6.44 -6.01
CA LYS A 150 -17.76 -7.36 -6.64
C LYS A 150 -17.30 -8.82 -6.49
N PRO A 151 -18.22 -9.80 -6.46
CA PRO A 151 -17.83 -11.22 -6.50
C PRO A 151 -16.91 -11.51 -7.70
N GLY A 152 -15.76 -12.16 -7.46
CA GLY A 152 -14.73 -12.40 -8.49
C GLY A 152 -13.82 -11.22 -8.77
N GLY A 153 -14.07 -10.04 -8.21
CA GLY A 153 -13.26 -8.85 -8.36
C GLY A 153 -11.85 -9.02 -7.77
N SER A 154 -10.92 -8.22 -8.24
CA SER A 154 -9.50 -8.28 -7.89
C SER A 154 -9.11 -7.22 -6.88
N PHE A 155 -8.24 -7.58 -5.93
CA PHE A 155 -7.60 -6.66 -4.99
C PHE A 155 -6.08 -6.80 -5.12
N VAL A 156 -5.39 -5.72 -5.46
CA VAL A 156 -3.93 -5.68 -5.61
C VAL A 156 -3.39 -4.55 -4.75
N PHE A 157 -2.38 -4.83 -3.96
CA PHE A 157 -1.77 -3.82 -3.11
C PHE A 157 -0.28 -4.06 -2.88
N SER A 158 0.44 -2.99 -2.59
CA SER A 158 1.81 -3.03 -2.10
C SER A 158 1.93 -2.38 -0.74
N VAL A 159 2.85 -2.91 0.07
CA VAL A 159 3.22 -2.36 1.38
C VAL A 159 4.73 -2.41 1.56
N GLU A 160 5.25 -1.59 2.46
CA GLU A 160 6.63 -1.82 2.90
C GLU A 160 6.76 -3.23 3.46
N HIS A 161 7.84 -3.92 3.06
CA HIS A 161 8.04 -5.32 3.44
C HIS A 161 8.23 -5.47 4.95
N PRO A 162 7.66 -6.52 5.57
CA PRO A 162 7.86 -6.78 7.01
C PRO A 162 9.31 -6.85 7.47
N VAL A 163 10.22 -7.39 6.67
CA VAL A 163 11.67 -7.37 6.96
C VAL A 163 12.18 -5.94 7.01
N TYR A 164 11.72 -5.08 6.10
CA TYR A 164 12.11 -3.68 6.03
C TYR A 164 11.58 -2.84 7.20
N THR A 165 10.35 -3.09 7.62
CA THR A 165 9.69 -2.35 8.72
C THR A 165 10.01 -2.90 10.11
N ALA A 166 10.61 -4.08 10.23
CA ALA A 166 10.88 -4.72 11.52
C ALA A 166 11.77 -3.89 12.45
N PRO A 167 12.95 -3.39 12.00
CA PRO A 167 13.85 -2.67 12.89
C PRO A 167 13.23 -1.36 13.39
N ARG A 168 13.39 -1.06 14.68
CA ARG A 168 13.00 0.24 15.24
C ARG A 168 13.87 1.39 14.76
N GLN A 169 15.11 1.06 14.37
CA GLN A 169 16.07 1.98 13.77
C GLN A 169 16.51 1.38 12.43
N PRO A 170 15.73 1.65 11.35
CA PRO A 170 16.03 1.14 10.03
C PRO A 170 17.29 1.78 9.46
N GLY A 171 18.12 0.99 8.80
CA GLY A 171 19.35 1.44 8.15
C GLY A 171 20.23 0.25 7.80
N PHE A 172 20.92 0.34 6.65
CA PHE A 172 21.94 -0.63 6.29
C PHE A 172 23.14 -0.57 7.24
N GLN A 173 23.73 -1.70 7.51
CA GLN A 173 24.93 -1.84 8.34
C GLN A 173 26.02 -2.57 7.57
N HIS A 174 27.26 -2.35 7.99
CA HIS A 174 28.44 -3.02 7.44
C HIS A 174 29.01 -3.99 8.46
N ALA A 175 29.23 -5.23 8.06
CA ALA A 175 29.92 -6.22 8.89
C ALA A 175 31.37 -5.78 9.11
N PRO A 176 31.85 -5.67 10.37
CA PRO A 176 33.16 -5.10 10.68
C PRO A 176 34.33 -5.88 10.09
N ASP A 177 34.17 -7.19 9.93
CA ASP A 177 35.19 -8.14 9.48
C ASP A 177 35.28 -8.27 7.96
N THR A 178 34.13 -8.14 7.26
CA THR A 178 34.03 -8.38 5.81
C THR A 178 33.67 -7.15 5.01
N GLY A 179 33.25 -6.06 5.67
CA GLY A 179 32.67 -4.88 5.00
C GLY A 179 31.34 -5.15 4.30
N ARG A 180 30.81 -6.38 4.39
CA ARG A 180 29.56 -6.75 3.72
C ARG A 180 28.39 -5.94 4.27
N VAL A 181 27.62 -5.37 3.37
CA VAL A 181 26.38 -4.66 3.72
C VAL A 181 25.28 -5.64 4.05
N TYR A 182 24.49 -5.33 5.08
CA TYR A 182 23.33 -6.12 5.45
C TYR A 182 22.23 -5.25 6.04
N TRP A 183 20.99 -5.73 5.96
CA TRP A 183 19.84 -5.15 6.65
C TRP A 183 19.67 -5.86 7.99
N PRO A 184 19.70 -5.15 9.15
CA PRO A 184 19.51 -5.79 10.45
C PRO A 184 18.07 -6.19 10.65
N LEU A 185 17.81 -7.47 10.89
CA LEU A 185 16.48 -7.97 11.22
C LEU A 185 16.34 -8.06 12.74
N THR A 186 15.72 -7.05 13.35
CA THR A 186 15.40 -7.01 14.78
C THR A 186 13.92 -6.74 14.97
N ASP A 187 13.37 -7.08 16.15
CA ASP A 187 12.00 -6.76 16.56
C ASP A 187 10.89 -7.25 15.59
N TYR A 188 11.15 -8.27 14.78
CA TYR A 188 10.22 -8.77 13.77
C TYR A 188 8.88 -9.27 14.35
N PHE A 189 8.91 -9.88 15.53
CA PHE A 189 7.70 -10.39 16.19
C PHE A 189 6.94 -9.34 17.02
N ASP A 190 7.49 -8.16 17.19
CA ASP A 190 6.82 -7.05 17.86
C ASP A 190 6.06 -6.19 16.85
N GLU A 191 4.77 -6.43 16.70
CA GLU A 191 3.89 -5.69 15.77
C GLU A 191 3.42 -4.32 16.30
N SER A 192 4.14 -3.73 17.24
CA SER A 192 3.87 -2.36 17.66
C SER A 192 4.21 -1.34 16.55
N PRO A 193 3.57 -0.16 16.55
CA PRO A 193 3.86 0.87 15.56
C PRO A 193 5.34 1.26 15.52
N ARG A 194 5.85 1.56 14.33
CA ARG A 194 7.18 2.13 14.11
C ARG A 194 7.10 3.64 13.89
N CYS A 195 7.99 4.37 14.51
CA CYS A 195 8.20 5.81 14.26
C CYS A 195 9.58 5.99 13.66
N VAL A 196 9.64 6.18 12.35
CA VAL A 196 10.89 6.30 11.60
C VAL A 196 11.10 7.73 11.12
N SER A 197 12.36 8.13 10.97
CA SER A 197 12.70 9.39 10.29
C SER A 197 12.66 9.15 8.78
N TRP A 198 11.83 9.92 8.07
CA TRP A 198 11.76 9.89 6.62
C TRP A 198 11.50 11.29 6.10
N LEU A 199 12.28 11.73 5.10
CA LEU A 199 12.22 13.08 4.53
C LEU A 199 12.22 14.19 5.59
N GLY A 200 13.07 14.07 6.61
CA GLY A 200 13.21 15.04 7.68
C GLY A 200 12.05 15.06 8.69
N SER A 201 11.10 14.16 8.61
CA SER A 201 9.93 14.10 9.49
C SER A 201 9.78 12.74 10.17
N ARG A 202 9.12 12.72 11.33
CA ARG A 202 8.78 11.48 12.03
C ARG A 202 7.50 10.90 11.46
N VAL A 203 7.60 9.75 10.83
CA VAL A 203 6.48 9.03 10.20
C VAL A 203 6.14 7.80 11.01
N ARG A 204 4.86 7.68 11.40
CA ARG A 204 4.33 6.49 12.09
C ARG A 204 3.76 5.51 11.07
N LYS A 205 4.21 4.27 11.14
CA LYS A 205 3.76 3.16 10.30
C LYS A 205 3.42 1.96 11.19
N GLN A 206 2.52 1.11 10.72
CA GLN A 206 2.26 -0.17 11.38
C GLN A 206 3.27 -1.19 10.84
N HIS A 207 3.88 -1.92 11.76
CA HIS A 207 4.63 -3.11 11.42
C HIS A 207 3.72 -4.32 11.61
N HIS A 208 3.66 -5.18 10.61
CA HIS A 208 2.98 -6.48 10.66
C HIS A 208 3.89 -7.54 10.08
N MET A 209 3.91 -8.73 10.69
CA MET A 209 4.60 -9.89 10.10
C MET A 209 3.96 -10.28 8.75
N VAL A 210 4.71 -10.98 7.90
CA VAL A 210 4.16 -11.60 6.67
C VAL A 210 2.94 -12.46 6.99
N GLN A 211 3.02 -13.26 8.06
CA GLN A 211 1.91 -14.08 8.55
C GLN A 211 0.66 -13.25 8.86
N THR A 212 0.81 -12.10 9.48
CA THR A 212 -0.31 -11.21 9.85
C THR A 212 -0.95 -10.60 8.61
N TRP A 213 -0.15 -10.15 7.64
CA TRP A 213 -0.66 -9.65 6.35
C TRP A 213 -1.48 -10.71 5.62
N ILE A 214 -0.90 -11.90 5.41
CA ILE A 214 -1.57 -12.99 4.70
C ILE A 214 -2.80 -13.46 5.47
N GLY A 215 -2.68 -13.66 6.79
CA GLY A 215 -3.79 -14.07 7.64
C GLY A 215 -4.95 -13.08 7.62
N ALA A 216 -4.67 -11.77 7.68
CA ALA A 216 -5.70 -10.75 7.63
C ALA A 216 -6.45 -10.71 6.28
N VAL A 217 -5.74 -10.91 5.15
CA VAL A 217 -6.34 -11.02 3.81
C VAL A 217 -7.28 -12.23 3.74
N LEU A 218 -6.82 -13.40 4.20
CA LEU A 218 -7.61 -14.64 4.18
C LEU A 218 -8.81 -14.56 5.15
N ASP A 219 -8.61 -14.01 6.35
CA ASP A 219 -9.69 -13.85 7.35
C ASP A 219 -10.78 -12.87 6.89
N ALA A 220 -10.43 -11.89 6.06
CA ALA A 220 -11.40 -10.98 5.44
C ALA A 220 -12.25 -11.65 4.35
N GLY A 221 -11.90 -12.87 3.92
CA GLY A 221 -12.63 -13.65 2.92
C GLY A 221 -12.04 -13.60 1.51
N PHE A 222 -10.86 -13.02 1.33
CA PHE A 222 -10.17 -13.04 0.05
C PHE A 222 -9.47 -14.38 -0.19
N GLY A 223 -9.36 -14.79 -1.46
CA GLY A 223 -8.43 -15.81 -1.91
C GLY A 223 -7.16 -15.18 -2.44
N LEU A 224 -6.00 -15.53 -1.90
CA LEU A 224 -4.71 -15.05 -2.39
C LEU A 224 -4.43 -15.60 -3.80
N THR A 225 -4.03 -14.75 -4.73
CA THR A 225 -3.72 -15.12 -6.12
C THR A 225 -2.28 -14.85 -6.51
N GLY A 226 -1.55 -14.05 -5.75
CA GLY A 226 -0.14 -13.77 -5.97
C GLY A 226 0.51 -13.10 -4.77
N LEU A 227 1.79 -13.37 -4.61
CA LEU A 227 2.68 -12.75 -3.65
C LEU A 227 4.03 -12.54 -4.33
N LEU A 228 4.58 -11.34 -4.19
CA LEU A 228 5.90 -11.00 -4.70
C LEU A 228 6.63 -10.18 -3.63
N GLU A 229 7.87 -10.56 -3.35
CA GLU A 229 8.79 -9.79 -2.52
C GLU A 229 9.73 -9.01 -3.45
N TRP A 230 9.65 -7.69 -3.39
CA TRP A 230 10.40 -6.80 -4.26
C TRP A 230 11.56 -6.16 -3.49
N GLY A 231 12.78 -6.29 -4.01
CA GLY A 231 14.01 -5.81 -3.35
C GLY A 231 14.91 -4.95 -4.24
N GLY A 232 14.47 -4.62 -5.45
CA GLY A 232 15.24 -3.87 -6.44
C GLY A 232 14.95 -4.32 -7.86
N THR A 233 15.60 -3.70 -8.83
CA THR A 233 15.43 -4.03 -10.24
C THR A 233 16.06 -5.37 -10.60
N ARG A 234 15.46 -6.09 -11.54
CA ARG A 234 16.05 -7.32 -12.11
C ARG A 234 17.26 -6.99 -13.00
N GLU A 235 18.17 -7.95 -13.17
CA GLU A 235 19.30 -7.84 -14.13
C GLU A 235 18.79 -7.38 -15.49
N GLY A 236 19.44 -6.35 -16.07
CA GLY A 236 19.10 -5.77 -17.39
C GLY A 236 18.29 -4.47 -17.34
N GLU A 237 17.82 -4.03 -16.19
CA GLU A 237 17.14 -2.72 -16.02
C GLU A 237 18.09 -1.66 -15.43
N GLU A 238 19.30 -1.58 -15.97
CA GLU A 238 20.30 -0.59 -15.59
C GLU A 238 19.79 0.83 -15.83
N GLY A 239 19.47 1.57 -14.80
CA GLY A 239 18.98 2.96 -14.85
C GLY A 239 17.81 3.27 -13.92
N ARG A 240 17.19 2.28 -13.29
CA ARG A 240 16.10 2.45 -12.33
C ARG A 240 16.54 2.33 -10.86
N ARG A 241 17.84 2.43 -10.59
CA ARG A 241 18.40 2.31 -9.23
C ARG A 241 18.04 3.52 -8.38
N HIS A 242 17.43 3.27 -7.22
CA HIS A 242 17.35 4.32 -6.21
C HIS A 242 18.75 4.46 -5.57
N PRO A 243 19.33 5.68 -5.51
CA PRO A 243 20.70 5.88 -5.07
C PRO A 243 20.99 5.40 -3.63
N ASP A 244 19.94 5.28 -2.79
CA ASP A 244 20.06 4.89 -1.38
C ASP A 244 19.76 3.39 -1.14
N TRP A 245 19.59 2.59 -2.20
CA TRP A 245 19.24 1.18 -2.08
C TRP A 245 20.41 0.30 -2.46
N GLU A 246 20.88 -0.48 -1.52
CA GLU A 246 21.75 -1.61 -1.79
C GLU A 246 20.88 -2.76 -2.29
N GLU A 247 20.75 -2.85 -3.60
CA GLU A 247 19.91 -3.81 -4.29
C GLU A 247 20.25 -5.25 -3.91
N GLY A 248 19.21 -6.07 -3.72
CA GLY A 248 19.34 -7.49 -3.45
C GLY A 248 19.72 -7.86 -2.02
N VAL A 249 19.94 -6.88 -1.13
CA VAL A 249 20.29 -7.16 0.28
C VAL A 249 19.05 -7.52 1.12
N SER A 250 17.92 -6.86 0.85
CA SER A 250 16.67 -7.16 1.56
C SER A 250 15.44 -6.76 0.73
N PRO A 251 14.29 -7.44 0.90
CA PRO A 251 13.07 -7.03 0.26
C PRO A 251 12.59 -5.67 0.82
N ARG A 252 12.19 -4.77 -0.07
CA ARG A 252 11.69 -3.43 0.26
C ARG A 252 10.18 -3.37 0.32
N PHE A 253 9.54 -4.00 -0.64
CA PHE A 253 8.09 -4.04 -0.75
C PHE A 253 7.59 -5.47 -0.81
N MET A 254 6.42 -5.68 -0.25
CA MET A 254 5.62 -6.88 -0.44
C MET A 254 4.40 -6.49 -1.27
N ILE A 255 4.20 -7.18 -2.37
CA ILE A 255 3.11 -6.94 -3.31
C ILE A 255 2.22 -8.17 -3.29
N LEU A 256 0.92 -7.97 -3.07
CA LEU A 256 -0.05 -9.04 -3.00
C LEU A 256 -1.18 -8.81 -4.00
N SER A 257 -1.64 -9.90 -4.58
CA SER A 257 -2.92 -9.94 -5.30
C SER A 257 -3.84 -10.97 -4.67
N ALA A 258 -5.12 -10.63 -4.63
CA ALA A 258 -6.17 -11.46 -4.06
C ALA A 258 -7.47 -11.27 -4.85
N ARG A 259 -8.42 -12.18 -4.69
CA ARG A 259 -9.76 -12.07 -5.28
C ARG A 259 -10.82 -12.27 -4.23
N ARG A 260 -11.94 -11.57 -4.40
CA ARG A 260 -13.15 -11.91 -3.68
C ARG A 260 -13.72 -13.22 -4.24
N THR A 261 -13.78 -14.25 -3.42
CA THR A 261 -14.22 -15.57 -3.84
C THR A 261 -15.75 -15.66 -3.95
N TRP A 262 -16.23 -16.51 -4.85
CA TRP A 262 -17.64 -16.85 -4.98
C TRP A 262 -18.03 -17.83 -3.87
N GLY A 263 -18.81 -17.37 -2.86
CA GLY A 263 -19.40 -18.24 -1.85
C GLY A 263 -18.47 -18.67 -0.69
N ARG A 264 -19.04 -19.38 0.29
CA ARG A 264 -18.35 -19.90 1.48
C ARG A 264 -17.48 -21.12 1.13
N GLY A 265 -16.30 -20.93 0.53
CA GLY A 265 -15.54 -22.04 -0.02
C GLY A 265 -14.07 -22.16 0.34
N PHE A 266 -13.45 -21.21 1.05
CA PHE A 266 -12.09 -21.42 1.54
C PHE A 266 -12.09 -21.96 2.97
N ARG A 267 -11.51 -23.16 3.16
CA ARG A 267 -11.17 -23.66 4.51
C ARG A 267 -10.26 -22.61 5.16
N LYS A 268 -10.61 -22.17 6.38
CA LYS A 268 -9.72 -21.33 7.19
C LYS A 268 -8.35 -21.98 7.22
N VAL A 269 -7.35 -21.33 6.63
CA VAL A 269 -5.96 -21.74 6.79
C VAL A 269 -5.61 -21.41 8.24
N LYS A 270 -5.34 -22.43 9.05
CA LYS A 270 -4.80 -22.23 10.39
C LYS A 270 -3.31 -22.01 10.23
N PHE A 271 -2.84 -20.82 10.52
CA PHE A 271 -1.42 -20.61 10.84
C PHE A 271 -1.20 -21.14 12.26
N LEU A 272 -0.31 -22.10 12.41
CA LEU A 272 0.07 -22.70 13.71
C LEU A 272 1.08 -21.84 14.41
#